data_a77c9576274f880dc0455062425dbe31
#
_entry.id   a77c9576274f880dc0455062425dbe31
#
_cell.length_a   1.000
_cell.length_b   1.000
_cell.length_c   1.000
_cell.angle_alpha   90.00
_cell.angle_beta   90.00
_cell.angle_gamma   90.00
#
_symmetry.space_group_name_H-M   'P 1'
#
loop_
_entity.id
_entity.type
_entity.pdbx_description
1 polymer ?
#
loop_
_entity_poly.entity_id
_entity_poly.type
_entity_poly.pdbx_seq_one_letter_code
_entity_poly.pdbx_strand_id
1 'polypeptide(L)'
;MLPQTDFITALFNVHPDEIESLETFKQESTFHYHIRLKLKKLTCPYCSESSISHGQKERIIHHPNLIDFDGVIHYYARRYICKDCQRTFFETNPFSFSGFNNSYALIDRVMKDLGKLDLSFNESLKIIIFQLRPYNLILIVMSLSQRLHYQRI
;
A
#
# COMPACT_ATOMS: atom_id res chain seq x y z
N MET A 1 26.13 -10.30 -1.55
CA MET A 1 24.97 -10.37 -2.47
C MET A 1 23.76 -10.73 -1.60
N LEU A 2 22.81 -9.82 -1.39
CA LEU A 2 21.62 -10.12 -0.62
C LEU A 2 20.78 -11.15 -1.41
N PRO A 3 20.22 -12.18 -0.77
CA PRO A 3 19.32 -13.10 -1.43
C PRO A 3 18.16 -12.34 -2.09
N GLN A 4 17.72 -12.82 -3.25
CA GLN A 4 16.62 -12.17 -4.01
C GLN A 4 15.31 -12.08 -3.19
N THR A 5 15.14 -12.98 -2.22
CA THR A 5 14.09 -13.00 -1.20
C THR A 5 14.06 -11.73 -0.34
N ASP A 6 15.22 -11.27 0.13
CA ASP A 6 15.32 -10.11 1.03
C ASP A 6 14.96 -8.81 0.31
N PHE A 7 15.30 -8.72 -0.99
CA PHE A 7 14.97 -7.56 -1.82
C PHE A 7 13.46 -7.38 -1.99
N ILE A 8 12.73 -8.44 -2.33
CA ILE A 8 11.27 -8.39 -2.51
C ILE A 8 10.59 -8.05 -1.19
N THR A 9 11.01 -8.67 -0.10
CA THR A 9 10.46 -8.37 1.24
C THR A 9 10.73 -6.92 1.62
N ALA A 10 11.95 -6.43 1.39
CA ALA A 10 12.32 -5.05 1.71
C ALA A 10 11.57 -4.02 0.86
N LEU A 11 11.33 -4.32 -0.43
CA LEU A 11 10.67 -3.40 -1.36
C LEU A 11 9.15 -3.35 -1.14
N PHE A 12 8.51 -4.51 -0.99
CA PHE A 12 7.05 -4.61 -0.99
C PHE A 12 6.44 -4.94 0.38
N ASN A 13 7.26 -5.27 1.37
CA ASN A 13 6.83 -5.75 2.68
C ASN A 13 5.91 -7.00 2.59
N VAL A 14 6.21 -7.87 1.63
CA VAL A 14 5.48 -9.14 1.38
C VAL A 14 6.51 -10.25 1.23
N HIS A 15 6.25 -11.39 1.86
CA HIS A 15 7.15 -12.53 1.74
C HIS A 15 7.10 -13.10 0.30
N PRO A 16 8.23 -13.43 -0.34
CA PRO A 16 8.27 -13.95 -1.71
C PRO A 16 7.39 -15.19 -1.92
N ASP A 17 7.27 -16.03 -0.90
CA ASP A 17 6.43 -17.23 -0.95
C ASP A 17 4.92 -16.90 -1.08
N GLU A 18 4.50 -15.69 -0.75
CA GLU A 18 3.12 -15.24 -0.92
C GLU A 18 2.83 -14.73 -2.33
N ILE A 19 3.87 -14.49 -3.13
CA ILE A 19 3.75 -13.96 -4.49
C ILE A 19 3.53 -15.12 -5.46
N GLU A 20 2.49 -15.04 -6.28
CA GLU A 20 2.20 -15.93 -7.40
C GLU A 20 2.95 -15.48 -8.66
N SER A 21 2.87 -14.19 -8.98
CA SER A 21 3.61 -13.58 -10.08
C SER A 21 4.01 -12.15 -9.76
N LEU A 22 5.20 -11.76 -10.20
CA LEU A 22 5.74 -10.41 -10.16
C LEU A 22 6.36 -10.10 -11.52
N GLU A 23 5.77 -9.16 -12.23
CA GLU A 23 6.29 -8.63 -13.49
C GLU A 23 6.64 -7.18 -13.30
N THR A 24 7.79 -6.78 -13.84
CA THR A 24 8.28 -5.40 -13.73
C THR A 24 8.64 -4.86 -15.09
N PHE A 25 8.21 -3.65 -15.38
CA PHE A 25 8.64 -2.93 -16.56
C PHE A 25 8.76 -1.43 -16.27
N LYS A 26 9.54 -0.74 -17.08
CA LYS A 26 9.71 0.69 -17.00
C LYS A 26 8.99 1.36 -18.17
N GLN A 27 8.16 2.35 -17.85
CA GLN A 27 7.54 3.22 -18.85
C GLN A 27 7.92 4.66 -18.52
N GLU A 28 8.62 5.32 -19.46
CA GLU A 28 9.18 6.66 -19.24
C GLU A 28 10.07 6.72 -17.99
N SER A 29 9.65 7.47 -16.95
CA SER A 29 10.34 7.59 -15.68
C SER A 29 9.72 6.73 -14.57
N THR A 30 8.63 6.00 -14.84
CA THR A 30 7.87 5.25 -13.86
C THR A 30 8.14 3.75 -13.96
N PHE A 31 8.36 3.10 -12.82
CA PHE A 31 8.42 1.64 -12.72
C PHE A 31 7.04 1.08 -12.38
N HIS A 32 6.61 0.11 -13.16
CA HIS A 32 5.35 -0.61 -12.97
C HIS A 32 5.63 -2.01 -12.45
N TYR A 33 4.98 -2.38 -11.36
CA TYR A 33 5.08 -3.68 -10.70
C TYR A 33 3.72 -4.37 -10.74
N HIS A 34 3.54 -5.36 -11.60
CA HIS A 34 2.32 -6.17 -11.65
C HIS A 34 2.46 -7.32 -10.67
N ILE A 35 1.67 -7.28 -9.59
CA ILE A 35 1.78 -8.24 -8.49
C ILE A 35 0.48 -9.01 -8.33
N ARG A 36 0.60 -10.34 -8.31
CA ARG A 36 -0.45 -11.27 -7.92
C ARG A 36 0.01 -12.07 -6.72
N LEU A 37 -0.84 -12.20 -5.72
CA LEU A 37 -0.57 -13.03 -4.56
C LEU A 37 -1.14 -14.43 -4.77
N LYS A 38 -0.52 -15.43 -4.12
CA LYS A 38 -1.01 -16.80 -4.13
C LYS A 38 -2.42 -16.88 -3.55
N LEU A 39 -3.21 -17.81 -4.07
CA LEU A 39 -4.56 -18.04 -3.58
C LEU A 39 -4.54 -18.50 -2.13
N LYS A 40 -5.20 -17.75 -1.25
CA LYS A 40 -5.41 -18.10 0.15
C LYS A 40 -6.86 -18.58 0.35
N LYS A 41 -7.04 -19.59 1.19
CA LYS A 41 -8.38 -19.96 1.66
C LYS A 41 -8.76 -18.98 2.76
N LEU A 42 -9.83 -18.21 2.54
CA LEU A 42 -10.31 -17.23 3.49
C LEU A 42 -11.68 -17.62 4.04
N THR A 43 -11.91 -17.33 5.30
CA THR A 43 -13.22 -17.39 5.93
C THR A 43 -13.97 -16.08 5.75
N CYS A 44 -15.27 -16.13 5.69
CA CYS A 44 -16.12 -14.95 5.57
C CYS A 44 -16.02 -14.08 6.82
N PRO A 45 -15.73 -12.78 6.72
CA PRO A 45 -15.66 -11.89 7.87
C PRO A 45 -17.01 -11.58 8.51
N TYR A 46 -18.12 -12.00 7.89
CA TYR A 46 -19.48 -11.73 8.39
C TYR A 46 -20.13 -12.91 9.11
N CYS A 47 -19.86 -14.13 8.69
CA CYS A 47 -20.45 -15.35 9.28
C CYS A 47 -19.44 -16.43 9.61
N SER A 48 -18.13 -16.20 9.33
CA SER A 48 -17.02 -17.14 9.58
C SER A 48 -17.05 -18.44 8.76
N GLU A 49 -18.00 -18.57 7.82
CA GLU A 49 -18.11 -19.71 6.92
C GLU A 49 -17.10 -19.67 5.77
N SER A 50 -16.96 -20.79 5.06
CA SER A 50 -16.01 -20.91 3.97
C SER A 50 -16.37 -20.01 2.79
N SER A 51 -15.35 -19.46 2.14
CA SER A 51 -15.51 -18.64 0.94
C SER A 51 -14.75 -19.22 -0.26
N ILE A 52 -15.17 -18.82 -1.46
CA ILE A 52 -14.53 -19.17 -2.71
C ILE A 52 -14.08 -17.90 -3.45
N SER A 53 -13.00 -18.01 -4.21
CA SER A 53 -12.53 -16.93 -5.06
C SER A 53 -13.56 -16.64 -6.16
N HIS A 54 -13.90 -15.35 -6.36
CA HIS A 54 -14.92 -14.88 -7.29
C HIS A 54 -14.41 -13.67 -8.09
N GLY A 55 -13.30 -13.84 -8.78
CA GLY A 55 -12.69 -12.80 -9.62
C GLY A 55 -11.63 -11.96 -8.95
N GLN A 56 -11.14 -10.98 -9.67
CA GLN A 56 -10.06 -10.08 -9.25
C GLN A 56 -10.42 -8.64 -9.62
N LYS A 57 -9.85 -7.69 -8.89
CA LYS A 57 -9.91 -6.27 -9.20
C LYS A 57 -8.51 -5.66 -9.12
N GLU A 58 -8.10 -5.01 -10.17
CA GLU A 58 -6.86 -4.24 -10.18
C GLU A 58 -6.98 -3.04 -9.22
N ARG A 59 -5.93 -2.84 -8.44
CA ARG A 59 -5.71 -1.67 -7.59
C ARG A 59 -4.38 -1.04 -7.96
N ILE A 60 -4.40 0.23 -8.26
CA ILE A 60 -3.22 1.03 -8.56
C ILE A 60 -2.76 1.69 -7.28
N ILE A 61 -1.52 1.41 -6.87
CA ILE A 61 -0.94 1.88 -5.61
C ILE A 61 0.39 2.58 -5.91
N HIS A 62 0.51 3.84 -5.52
CA HIS A 62 1.75 4.60 -5.64
C HIS A 62 2.79 4.06 -4.65
N HIS A 63 4.00 3.82 -5.14
CA HIS A 63 5.07 3.18 -4.39
C HIS A 63 6.39 3.91 -4.62
N PRO A 64 7.24 4.13 -3.60
CA PRO A 64 8.54 4.74 -3.81
C PRO A 64 9.43 3.78 -4.59
N ASN A 65 10.24 4.33 -5.49
CA ASN A 65 11.28 3.55 -6.13
C ASN A 65 12.61 3.67 -5.36
N LEU A 66 13.50 2.70 -5.60
CA LEU A 66 14.84 2.67 -5.00
C LEU A 66 15.78 3.76 -5.55
N ILE A 67 15.51 4.26 -6.77
CA ILE A 67 16.36 5.21 -7.49
C ILE A 67 15.44 6.27 -8.09
N ASP A 68 15.47 7.48 -7.75
CA ASP A 68 14.88 8.72 -8.34
C ASP A 68 13.65 8.61 -9.29
N PHE A 69 13.00 7.44 -9.37
CA PHE A 69 11.85 7.19 -10.23
C PHE A 69 10.62 6.87 -9.38
N ASP A 70 9.47 7.30 -9.86
CA ASP A 70 8.20 6.91 -9.28
C ASP A 70 7.89 5.44 -9.58
N GLY A 71 7.32 4.76 -8.63
CA GLY A 71 6.86 3.38 -8.75
C GLY A 71 5.34 3.28 -8.62
N VAL A 72 4.77 2.34 -9.35
CA VAL A 72 3.34 2.03 -9.31
C VAL A 72 3.15 0.53 -9.18
N ILE A 73 2.47 0.09 -8.14
CA ILE A 73 2.06 -1.30 -7.96
C ILE A 73 0.68 -1.49 -8.57
N HIS A 74 0.58 -2.39 -9.54
CA HIS A 74 -0.66 -2.93 -10.08
C HIS A 74 -0.98 -4.22 -9.34
N TYR A 75 -1.76 -4.09 -8.26
CA TYR A 75 -2.12 -5.21 -7.41
C TYR A 75 -3.47 -5.80 -7.84
N TYR A 76 -3.51 -7.08 -8.18
CA TYR A 76 -4.72 -7.80 -8.56
C TYR A 76 -5.37 -8.44 -7.33
N ALA A 77 -6.11 -7.63 -6.57
CA ALA A 77 -6.82 -8.06 -5.36
C ALA A 77 -7.91 -9.07 -5.68
N ARG A 78 -7.89 -10.22 -5.02
CA ARG A 78 -8.92 -11.25 -5.19
C ARG A 78 -10.19 -10.88 -4.45
N ARG A 79 -11.32 -11.06 -5.12
CA ARG A 79 -12.64 -10.98 -4.52
C ARG A 79 -13.10 -12.39 -4.17
N TYR A 80 -13.73 -12.51 -3.02
CA TYR A 80 -14.30 -13.73 -2.51
C TYR A 80 -15.79 -13.60 -2.34
N ILE A 81 -16.51 -14.72 -2.45
CA ILE A 81 -17.93 -14.84 -2.12
C ILE A 81 -18.10 -15.92 -1.05
N CYS A 82 -18.87 -15.62 -0.04
CA CYS A 82 -19.25 -16.58 0.99
C CYS A 82 -20.24 -17.61 0.43
N LYS A 83 -20.06 -18.87 0.75
CA LYS A 83 -20.96 -19.94 0.33
C LYS A 83 -22.32 -19.89 1.04
N ASP A 84 -22.34 -19.41 2.29
CA ASP A 84 -23.51 -19.36 3.13
C ASP A 84 -24.27 -18.01 2.97
N CYS A 85 -23.70 -16.91 3.45
CA CYS A 85 -24.37 -15.60 3.44
C CYS A 85 -24.34 -14.86 2.09
N GLN A 86 -23.68 -15.41 1.07
CA GLN A 86 -23.54 -14.87 -0.30
C GLN A 86 -22.91 -13.47 -0.38
N ARG A 87 -22.40 -12.94 0.73
CA ARG A 87 -21.71 -11.65 0.73
C ARG A 87 -20.33 -11.77 0.09
N THR A 88 -19.94 -10.69 -0.60
CA THR A 88 -18.62 -10.59 -1.24
C THR A 88 -17.69 -9.69 -0.42
N PHE A 89 -16.41 -10.03 -0.42
CA PHE A 89 -15.36 -9.24 0.21
C PHE A 89 -14.05 -9.41 -0.58
N PHE A 90 -13.10 -8.52 -0.32
CA PHE A 90 -11.76 -8.61 -0.90
C PHE A 90 -10.77 -9.16 0.12
N GLU A 91 -9.72 -9.81 -0.36
CA GLU A 91 -8.56 -10.12 0.49
C GLU A 91 -7.93 -8.84 1.03
N THR A 92 -7.24 -8.97 2.16
CA THR A 92 -6.52 -7.84 2.77
C THR A 92 -5.40 -7.38 1.85
N ASN A 93 -5.35 -6.08 1.57
CA ASN A 93 -4.29 -5.47 0.80
C ASN A 93 -3.02 -5.33 1.67
N PRO A 94 -1.90 -5.98 1.33
CA PRO A 94 -0.68 -5.89 2.12
C PRO A 94 0.16 -4.64 1.82
N PHE A 95 -0.15 -3.90 0.75
CA PHE A 95 0.67 -2.79 0.27
C PHE A 95 0.24 -1.43 0.80
N SER A 96 -1.04 -1.24 1.11
CA SER A 96 -1.59 0.04 1.55
C SER A 96 -2.72 -0.11 2.56
N PHE A 97 -2.99 0.95 3.31
CA PHE A 97 -4.18 1.02 4.17
C PHE A 97 -5.47 0.92 3.35
N SER A 98 -6.52 0.42 3.98
CA SER A 98 -7.85 0.36 3.36
C SER A 98 -8.33 1.75 2.92
N GLY A 99 -8.72 1.86 1.66
CA GLY A 99 -9.16 3.14 1.07
C GLY A 99 -8.06 4.07 0.56
N PHE A 100 -6.76 3.67 0.70
CA PHE A 100 -5.64 4.49 0.24
C PHE A 100 -4.96 3.87 -0.99
N ASN A 101 -4.46 4.77 -1.86
CA ASN A 101 -3.71 4.40 -3.07
C ASN A 101 -2.19 4.63 -2.92
N ASN A 102 -1.71 4.84 -1.69
CA ASN A 102 -0.29 5.01 -1.40
C ASN A 102 0.19 3.85 -0.54
N SER A 103 1.35 3.31 -0.90
CA SER A 103 1.94 2.20 -0.15
C SER A 103 2.45 2.65 1.21
N TYR A 104 2.52 1.70 2.15
CA TYR A 104 3.15 1.94 3.46
C TYR A 104 4.58 2.48 3.32
N ALA A 105 5.35 1.95 2.36
CA ALA A 105 6.73 2.38 2.10
C ALA A 105 6.80 3.84 1.61
N LEU A 106 5.85 4.28 0.77
CA LEU A 106 5.78 5.68 0.33
C LEU A 106 5.48 6.60 1.51
N ILE A 107 4.52 6.24 2.34
CA ILE A 107 4.16 7.01 3.53
C ILE A 107 5.36 7.10 4.49
N ASP A 108 6.03 5.99 4.77
CA ASP A 108 7.21 5.95 5.65
C ASP A 108 8.36 6.81 5.10
N ARG A 109 8.64 6.74 3.79
CA ARG A 109 9.65 7.58 3.13
C ARG A 109 9.35 9.06 3.28
N VAL A 110 8.11 9.48 2.98
CA VAL A 110 7.69 10.88 3.12
C VAL A 110 7.83 11.35 4.58
N MET A 111 7.42 10.53 5.54
CA MET A 111 7.56 10.85 6.97
C MET A 111 9.02 10.99 7.41
N LYS A 112 9.91 10.13 6.92
CA LYS A 112 11.35 10.22 7.19
C LYS A 112 11.98 11.46 6.57
N ASP A 113 11.61 11.81 5.35
CA ASP A 113 12.14 12.99 4.68
C ASP A 113 11.68 14.28 5.37
N LEU A 114 10.44 14.33 5.83
CA LEU A 114 9.93 15.44 6.64
C LEU A 114 10.65 15.57 7.99
N GLY A 115 10.97 14.44 8.63
CA GLY A 115 11.72 14.46 9.90
C GLY A 115 13.17 14.93 9.78
N LYS A 116 13.73 14.96 8.57
CA LYS A 116 15.09 15.49 8.30
C LYS A 116 15.09 17.00 8.06
N LEU A 117 13.93 17.58 7.75
CA LEU A 117 13.80 18.99 7.50
C LEU A 117 13.51 19.67 8.86
N ASP A 118 14.38 20.58 9.27
CA ASP A 118 14.18 21.45 10.48
C ASP A 118 13.08 22.50 10.19
N LEU A 119 11.93 22.00 9.72
CA LEU A 119 10.81 22.84 9.30
C LEU A 119 9.82 23.01 10.43
N SER A 120 9.24 24.20 10.51
CA SER A 120 8.09 24.41 11.39
C SER A 120 6.93 23.50 10.95
N PHE A 121 6.05 23.14 11.89
CA PHE A 121 4.88 22.30 11.63
C PHE A 121 4.04 22.79 10.43
N ASN A 122 3.89 24.11 10.28
CA ASN A 122 3.13 24.70 9.18
C ASN A 122 3.82 24.57 7.82
N GLU A 123 5.14 24.62 7.77
CA GLU A 123 5.92 24.40 6.53
C GLU A 123 5.91 22.94 6.15
N SER A 124 6.06 22.04 7.10
CA SER A 124 5.93 20.59 6.90
C SER A 124 4.54 20.22 6.33
N LEU A 125 3.47 20.81 6.87
CA LEU A 125 2.11 20.64 6.35
C LEU A 125 1.97 21.11 4.90
N LYS A 126 2.54 22.26 4.53
CA LYS A 126 2.48 22.76 3.15
C LYS A 126 3.18 21.85 2.18
N ILE A 127 4.35 21.31 2.55
CA ILE A 127 5.11 20.35 1.73
C ILE A 127 4.33 19.04 1.58
N ILE A 128 3.77 18.52 2.66
CA ILE A 128 2.92 17.31 2.64
C ILE A 128 1.74 17.53 1.70
N ILE A 129 1.01 18.62 1.86
CA ILE A 129 -0.15 18.93 1.03
C ILE A 129 0.26 19.12 -0.45
N PHE A 130 1.38 19.75 -0.72
CA PHE A 130 1.86 19.99 -2.09
C PHE A 130 2.32 18.69 -2.76
N GLN A 131 3.13 17.87 -2.10
CA GLN A 131 3.64 16.61 -2.65
C GLN A 131 2.56 15.53 -2.75
N LEU A 132 1.56 15.59 -1.87
CA LEU A 132 0.52 14.55 -1.78
C LEU A 132 -0.82 14.99 -2.40
N ARG A 133 -0.92 16.21 -2.93
CA ARG A 133 -2.12 16.68 -3.66
C ARG A 133 -2.58 15.72 -4.76
N PRO A 134 -1.70 15.17 -5.60
CA PRO A 134 -2.13 14.18 -6.59
C PRO A 134 -2.63 12.86 -5.99
N TYR A 135 -2.37 12.61 -4.70
CA TYR A 135 -2.56 11.30 -4.07
C TYR A 135 -3.68 11.24 -3.01
N ASN A 136 -4.51 12.29 -2.88
CA ASN A 136 -5.64 12.35 -1.92
C ASN A 136 -5.28 12.09 -0.44
N LEU A 137 -4.10 12.49 0.00
CA LEU A 137 -3.53 12.20 1.33
C LEU A 137 -3.89 13.22 2.43
N ILE A 138 -4.80 14.15 2.17
CA ILE A 138 -5.20 15.20 3.12
C ILE A 138 -5.69 14.61 4.45
N LEU A 139 -6.32 13.43 4.42
CA LEU A 139 -6.84 12.77 5.62
C LEU A 139 -5.78 12.20 6.56
N ILE A 140 -4.62 11.75 6.04
CA ILE A 140 -3.53 11.20 6.88
C ILE A 140 -2.89 12.32 7.71
N VAL A 141 -2.69 13.49 7.11
CA VAL A 141 -2.08 14.64 7.79
C VAL A 141 -2.97 15.12 8.94
N MET A 142 -4.29 15.13 8.74
CA MET A 142 -5.23 15.53 9.80
C MET A 142 -5.28 14.52 10.96
N SER A 143 -5.19 13.22 10.70
CA SER A 143 -5.17 12.20 11.76
C SER A 143 -3.86 12.17 12.55
N LEU A 144 -2.73 12.48 11.90
CA LEU A 144 -1.43 12.59 12.56
C LEU A 144 -1.32 13.88 13.39
N SER A 145 -1.89 15.00 12.93
CA SER A 145 -1.91 16.25 13.69
C SER A 145 -2.69 16.10 15.01
N GLN A 146 -3.78 15.36 15.01
CA GLN A 146 -4.54 15.06 16.22
C GLN A 146 -3.77 14.19 17.22
N ARG A 147 -2.97 13.22 16.75
CA ARG A 147 -2.15 12.35 17.63
C ARG A 147 -0.96 13.11 18.24
N LEU A 148 -0.34 14.02 17.51
CA LEU A 148 0.79 14.83 18.01
C LEU A 148 0.33 15.90 19.02
N HIS A 149 -0.91 16.35 18.93
CA HIS A 149 -1.48 17.30 19.93
C HIS A 149 -1.76 16.60 21.27
N TYR A 150 -2.04 15.29 21.24
CA TYR A 150 -2.32 14.49 22.46
C TYR A 150 -1.06 14.08 23.24
N GLN A 151 0.14 14.17 22.64
CA GLN A 151 1.41 13.84 23.32
C GLN A 151 2.13 15.04 23.93
N ARG A 152 1.54 16.23 23.90
CA ARG A 152 2.09 17.48 24.46
C ARG A 152 1.32 18.04 25.66
N ILE A 153 0.47 17.22 26.29
CA ILE A 153 -0.19 17.57 27.57
C ILE A 153 0.33 16.64 28.65
#